data_a83964bad369362ab77f4e6a4e02bd0f
#
_entry.id   a83964bad369362ab77f4e6a4e02bd0f
#
_cell.length_a   1.000
_cell.length_b   1.000
_cell.length_c   1.000
_cell.angle_alpha   90.00
_cell.angle_beta   90.00
_cell.angle_gamma   90.00
#
_symmetry.space_group_name_H-M   'P 1'
#
loop_
_entity.id
_entity.type
_entity.pdbx_description
1 polymer ?
#
loop_
_entity_poly.entity_id
_entity_poly.type
_entity_poly.pdbx_seq_one_letter_code
_entity_poly.pdbx_strand_id
1 'polypeptide(L)'
;MSEDEEKVKLRRLEPAIQKFVKIVIPTDLERLRKHQINIEKYQRCRIWDKLHEEHINAGRTVQQLRSNIREMEKLCLKVRKEDLVLLKRMIDPVKEEASAATAEFLQLHLESVEELKKQVNDEDTLLQPSLTRSMTVGGTFHSTDAEASPQSLTQIYALPEIPRDQYAAESWETLEADLIELSQLVTDFSLLVNAQQEKIDSIEDHVNSAAVNVEEGTKNLGKIRPQW
;
A
#
# COMPACT_ATOMS: atom_id res chain seq x y z
N MET A 1 27.59 -25.34 10.54
CA MET A 1 27.33 -24.10 11.31
C MET A 1 25.84 -23.88 11.27
N SER A 2 25.19 -24.02 12.41
CA SER A 2 23.73 -23.95 12.46
C SER A 2 23.26 -22.49 12.32
N GLU A 3 22.23 -22.28 11.51
CA GLU A 3 21.58 -20.96 11.29
C GLU A 3 21.11 -20.28 12.59
N ASP A 4 21.08 -21.00 13.70
CA ASP A 4 20.68 -20.49 15.02
C ASP A 4 21.79 -19.70 15.75
N GLU A 5 23.04 -19.76 15.32
CA GLU A 5 24.14 -19.02 15.97
C GLU A 5 24.18 -17.52 15.69
N GLU A 6 23.54 -17.08 14.61
CA GLU A 6 23.43 -15.63 14.27
C GLU A 6 22.20 -14.94 14.87
N LYS A 7 21.28 -15.69 15.47
CA LYS A 7 20.03 -15.10 15.97
C LYS A 7 20.21 -14.42 17.31
N VAL A 8 19.60 -13.23 17.42
CA VAL A 8 19.75 -12.28 18.52
C VAL A 8 18.52 -12.30 19.41
N LYS A 9 18.69 -12.12 20.72
CA LYS A 9 17.57 -11.94 21.65
C LYS A 9 16.75 -10.71 21.26
N LEU A 10 15.41 -10.84 21.33
CA LEU A 10 14.47 -9.75 21.02
C LEU A 10 14.83 -8.46 21.75
N ARG A 11 15.21 -8.54 23.05
CA ARG A 11 15.57 -7.37 23.86
C ARG A 11 16.64 -6.48 23.22
N ARG A 12 17.54 -7.06 22.42
CA ARG A 12 18.58 -6.28 21.73
C ARG A 12 18.07 -5.56 20.49
N LEU A 13 17.10 -6.15 19.79
CA LEU A 13 16.48 -5.61 18.58
C LEU A 13 15.21 -4.81 18.88
N GLU A 14 14.65 -4.97 20.07
CA GLU A 14 13.40 -4.35 20.47
C GLU A 14 13.35 -2.84 20.24
N PRO A 15 14.37 -2.01 20.60
CA PRO A 15 14.32 -0.57 20.35
C PRO A 15 14.17 -0.23 18.86
N ALA A 16 14.85 -0.97 17.99
CA ALA A 16 14.77 -0.77 16.54
C ALA A 16 13.39 -1.20 16.00
N ILE A 17 12.88 -2.35 16.43
CA ILE A 17 11.56 -2.86 16.05
C ILE A 17 10.45 -1.93 16.56
N GLN A 18 10.54 -1.48 17.80
CA GLN A 18 9.59 -0.52 18.39
C GLN A 18 9.55 0.81 17.64
N LYS A 19 10.68 1.26 17.10
CA LYS A 19 10.74 2.46 16.27
C LYS A 19 9.92 2.27 14.98
N PHE A 20 10.04 1.12 14.32
CA PHE A 20 9.23 0.82 13.15
C PHE A 20 7.74 0.71 13.48
N VAL A 21 7.41 -0.02 14.53
CA VAL A 21 6.02 -0.30 14.94
C VAL A 21 5.29 0.96 15.42
N LYS A 22 5.96 1.83 16.17
CA LYS A 22 5.31 2.98 16.82
C LYS A 22 5.46 4.29 16.08
N ILE A 23 6.47 4.45 15.23
CA ILE A 23 6.79 5.72 14.61
C ILE A 23 6.81 5.61 13.09
N VAL A 24 7.67 4.79 12.52
CA VAL A 24 7.96 4.81 11.09
C VAL A 24 6.74 4.37 10.28
N ILE A 25 6.24 3.18 10.52
CA ILE A 25 5.08 2.64 9.79
C ILE A 25 3.80 3.44 10.06
N PRO A 26 3.44 3.78 11.31
CA PRO A 26 2.27 4.63 11.56
C PRO A 26 2.35 5.99 10.88
N THR A 27 3.53 6.59 10.77
CA THR A 27 3.73 7.86 10.06
C THR A 27 3.44 7.70 8.56
N ASP A 28 3.93 6.64 7.94
CA ASP A 28 3.66 6.36 6.53
C ASP A 28 2.18 6.05 6.27
N LEU A 29 1.53 5.31 7.18
CA LEU A 29 0.10 5.03 7.11
C LEU A 29 -0.74 6.30 7.27
N GLU A 30 -0.34 7.23 8.13
CA GLU A 30 -1.00 8.53 8.26
C GLU A 30 -0.86 9.38 6.99
N ARG A 31 0.33 9.37 6.37
CA ARG A 31 0.54 10.02 5.07
C ARG A 31 -0.35 9.41 3.99
N LEU A 32 -0.44 8.10 3.93
CA LEU A 32 -1.29 7.40 2.98
C LEU A 32 -2.76 7.77 3.16
N ARG A 33 -3.23 7.88 4.40
CA ARG A 33 -4.59 8.34 4.73
C ARG A 33 -4.85 9.78 4.28
N LYS A 34 -3.87 10.67 4.43
CA LYS A 34 -3.96 12.06 3.93
C LYS A 34 -4.04 12.10 2.41
N HIS A 35 -3.25 11.29 1.71
CA HIS A 35 -3.36 11.14 0.26
C HIS A 35 -4.75 10.65 -0.15
N GLN A 36 -5.30 9.67 0.55
CA GLN A 36 -6.65 9.17 0.31
C GLN A 36 -7.69 10.29 0.40
N ILE A 37 -7.68 11.07 1.46
CA ILE A 37 -8.60 12.19 1.66
C ILE A 37 -8.47 13.23 0.55
N ASN A 38 -7.24 13.56 0.15
CA ASN A 38 -6.98 14.52 -0.91
C ASN A 38 -7.44 13.99 -2.27
N ILE A 39 -7.21 12.73 -2.58
CA ILE A 39 -7.65 12.06 -3.81
C ILE A 39 -9.18 12.12 -3.91
N GLU A 40 -9.90 11.71 -2.88
CA GLU A 40 -11.36 11.77 -2.83
C GLU A 40 -11.88 13.21 -3.01
N LYS A 41 -11.23 14.19 -2.39
CA LYS A 41 -11.57 15.61 -2.53
C LYS A 41 -11.36 16.10 -3.95
N TYR A 42 -10.19 15.87 -4.53
CA TYR A 42 -9.86 16.35 -5.88
C TYR A 42 -10.70 15.65 -6.95
N GLN A 43 -10.99 14.37 -6.78
CA GLN A 43 -11.89 13.61 -7.65
C GLN A 43 -13.31 14.21 -7.62
N ARG A 44 -13.84 14.49 -6.44
CA ARG A 44 -15.17 15.10 -6.25
C ARG A 44 -15.25 16.51 -6.83
N CYS A 45 -14.17 17.30 -6.68
CA CYS A 45 -14.08 18.66 -7.21
C CYS A 45 -13.64 18.71 -8.68
N ARG A 46 -13.31 17.56 -9.31
CA ARG A 46 -12.80 17.45 -10.69
C ARG A 46 -11.53 18.28 -10.94
N ILE A 47 -10.63 18.38 -9.97
CA ILE A 47 -9.37 19.10 -10.08
C ILE A 47 -8.29 18.07 -10.49
N TRP A 48 -8.22 17.79 -11.79
CA TRP A 48 -7.44 16.68 -12.35
C TRP A 48 -5.93 16.82 -12.15
N ASP A 49 -5.37 18.02 -12.31
CA ASP A 49 -3.94 18.27 -12.12
C ASP A 49 -3.50 17.93 -10.71
N LYS A 50 -4.28 18.36 -9.73
CA LYS A 50 -4.01 18.06 -8.32
C LYS A 50 -4.25 16.60 -7.97
N LEU A 51 -5.25 15.98 -8.58
CA LEU A 51 -5.50 14.55 -8.44
C LEU A 51 -4.29 13.75 -8.92
N HIS A 52 -3.76 14.09 -10.08
CA HIS A 52 -2.58 13.44 -10.64
C HIS A 52 -1.34 13.62 -9.75
N GLU A 53 -1.07 14.85 -9.31
CA GLU A 53 0.03 15.15 -8.39
C GLU A 53 -0.09 14.33 -7.08
N GLU A 54 -1.31 14.23 -6.53
CA GLU A 54 -1.55 13.48 -5.31
C GLU A 54 -1.32 11.97 -5.50
N HIS A 55 -1.69 11.41 -6.65
CA HIS A 55 -1.37 10.01 -6.96
C HIS A 55 0.13 9.75 -7.07
N ILE A 56 0.89 10.67 -7.65
CA ILE A 56 2.36 10.57 -7.70
C ILE A 56 2.94 10.58 -6.28
N ASN A 57 2.47 11.48 -5.43
CA ASN A 57 2.92 11.59 -4.05
C ASN A 57 2.53 10.35 -3.23
N ALA A 58 1.33 9.82 -3.45
CA ALA A 58 0.90 8.56 -2.85
C ALA A 58 1.78 7.38 -3.27
N GLY A 59 2.17 7.31 -4.54
CA GLY A 59 3.11 6.31 -5.05
C GLY A 59 4.45 6.33 -4.30
N ARG A 60 4.99 7.50 -4.03
CA ARG A 60 6.23 7.66 -3.23
C ARG A 60 6.04 7.17 -1.79
N THR A 61 4.90 7.49 -1.18
CA THR A 61 4.57 7.02 0.17
C THR A 61 4.43 5.50 0.22
N VAL A 62 3.79 4.88 -0.78
CA VAL A 62 3.66 3.42 -0.90
C VAL A 62 5.03 2.75 -1.03
N GLN A 63 5.92 3.29 -1.86
CA GLN A 63 7.28 2.77 -2.00
C GLN A 63 8.07 2.89 -0.70
N GLN A 64 7.92 4.00 0.02
CA GLN A 64 8.57 4.20 1.32
C GLN A 64 8.04 3.22 2.37
N LEU A 65 6.73 3.04 2.44
CA LEU A 65 6.08 2.08 3.34
C LEU A 65 6.55 0.66 3.06
N ARG A 66 6.62 0.27 1.79
CA ARG A 66 7.14 -1.04 1.37
C ARG A 66 8.59 -1.25 1.82
N SER A 67 9.44 -0.26 1.61
CA SER A 67 10.84 -0.30 2.04
C SER A 67 10.95 -0.45 3.56
N ASN A 68 10.17 0.31 4.32
CA ASN A 68 10.17 0.27 5.78
C ASN A 68 9.66 -1.08 6.32
N ILE A 69 8.64 -1.66 5.72
CA ILE A 69 8.15 -3.01 6.11
C ILE A 69 9.22 -4.06 5.84
N ARG A 70 9.92 -4.01 4.70
CA ARG A 70 11.02 -4.92 4.40
C ARG A 70 12.18 -4.81 5.40
N GLU A 71 12.52 -3.60 5.81
CA GLU A 71 13.57 -3.41 6.83
C GLU A 71 13.14 -3.96 8.20
N MET A 72 11.88 -3.73 8.59
CA MET A 72 11.32 -4.33 9.80
C MET A 72 11.34 -5.86 9.73
N GLU A 73 10.94 -6.43 8.59
CA GLU A 73 10.98 -7.88 8.36
C GLU A 73 12.38 -8.46 8.54
N LYS A 74 13.39 -7.82 7.97
CA LYS A 74 14.80 -8.23 8.13
C LYS A 74 15.25 -8.25 9.59
N LEU A 75 14.80 -7.28 10.39
CA LEU A 75 15.07 -7.27 11.82
C LEU A 75 14.35 -8.41 12.53
N CYS A 76 13.11 -8.67 12.20
CA CYS A 76 12.30 -9.73 12.79
C CYS A 76 12.88 -11.13 12.51
N LEU A 77 13.44 -11.35 11.32
CA LEU A 77 14.07 -12.61 10.95
C LEU A 77 15.34 -12.91 11.77
N LYS A 78 15.95 -11.88 12.36
CA LYS A 78 17.14 -12.05 13.24
C LYS A 78 16.78 -12.41 14.69
N VAL A 79 15.52 -12.38 15.06
CA VAL A 79 15.06 -12.68 16.41
C VAL A 79 15.08 -14.20 16.66
N ARG A 80 15.48 -14.60 17.88
CA ARG A 80 15.47 -16.00 18.29
C ARG A 80 14.05 -16.56 18.33
N LYS A 81 13.93 -17.86 18.09
CA LYS A 81 12.65 -18.58 18.10
C LYS A 81 11.89 -18.46 19.43
N GLU A 82 12.62 -18.45 20.53
CA GLU A 82 12.08 -18.33 21.88
C GLU A 82 11.31 -17.00 22.11
N ASP A 83 11.69 -15.95 21.41
CA ASP A 83 11.14 -14.60 21.56
C ASP A 83 10.03 -14.28 20.53
N LEU A 84 9.71 -15.21 19.62
CA LEU A 84 8.78 -14.95 18.51
C LEU A 84 7.36 -14.66 18.96
N VAL A 85 6.90 -15.22 20.08
CA VAL A 85 5.57 -14.93 20.64
C VAL A 85 5.45 -13.47 21.04
N LEU A 86 6.48 -12.95 21.70
CA LEU A 86 6.53 -11.54 22.09
C LEU A 86 6.66 -10.63 20.87
N LEU A 87 7.49 -11.02 19.92
CA LEU A 87 7.65 -10.30 18.65
C LEU A 87 6.32 -10.21 17.91
N LYS A 88 5.59 -11.30 17.80
CA LYS A 88 4.27 -11.35 17.16
C LYS A 88 3.30 -10.36 17.80
N ARG A 89 3.21 -10.33 19.14
CA ARG A 89 2.36 -9.38 19.84
C ARG A 89 2.70 -7.92 19.57
N MET A 90 3.98 -7.63 19.31
CA MET A 90 4.41 -6.27 18.99
C MET A 90 4.05 -5.86 17.56
N ILE A 91 4.08 -6.80 16.62
CA ILE A 91 3.99 -6.54 15.19
C ILE A 91 2.56 -6.67 14.67
N ASP A 92 1.77 -7.62 15.17
CA ASP A 92 0.43 -7.92 14.66
C ASP A 92 -0.47 -6.67 14.54
N PRO A 93 -0.55 -5.76 15.51
CA PRO A 93 -1.40 -4.58 15.39
C PRO A 93 -1.01 -3.68 14.22
N VAL A 94 0.27 -3.39 14.05
CA VAL A 94 0.75 -2.51 12.96
C VAL A 94 0.63 -3.19 11.60
N LYS A 95 0.77 -4.49 11.57
CA LYS A 95 0.62 -5.28 10.36
C LYS A 95 -0.84 -5.32 9.90
N GLU A 96 -1.78 -5.53 10.81
CA GLU A 96 -3.22 -5.47 10.51
C GLU A 96 -3.62 -4.08 10.01
N GLU A 97 -3.11 -3.02 10.65
CA GLU A 97 -3.36 -1.65 10.23
C GLU A 97 -2.78 -1.36 8.85
N ALA A 98 -1.56 -1.81 8.56
CA ALA A 98 -0.94 -1.66 7.25
C ALA A 98 -1.69 -2.44 6.16
N SER A 99 -2.15 -3.64 6.45
CA SER A 99 -2.95 -4.46 5.53
C SER A 99 -4.28 -3.80 5.20
N ALA A 100 -5.01 -3.32 6.21
CA ALA A 100 -6.27 -2.63 6.02
C ALA A 100 -6.10 -1.33 5.23
N ALA A 101 -5.13 -0.49 5.58
CA ALA A 101 -4.87 0.78 4.90
C ALA A 101 -4.46 0.56 3.43
N THR A 102 -3.66 -0.45 3.15
CA THR A 102 -3.25 -0.79 1.79
C THR A 102 -4.43 -1.27 0.95
N ALA A 103 -5.30 -2.12 1.50
CA ALA A 103 -6.48 -2.60 0.82
C ALA A 103 -7.47 -1.48 0.50
N GLU A 104 -7.72 -0.58 1.45
CA GLU A 104 -8.58 0.59 1.27
C GLU A 104 -8.03 1.53 0.19
N PHE A 105 -6.72 1.78 0.22
CA PHE A 105 -6.09 2.65 -0.77
C PHE A 105 -6.10 2.02 -2.16
N LEU A 106 -5.86 0.73 -2.30
CA LEU A 106 -5.95 0.01 -3.57
C LEU A 106 -7.36 0.10 -4.16
N GLN A 107 -8.39 -0.08 -3.34
CA GLN A 107 -9.78 0.06 -3.76
C GLN A 107 -10.06 1.47 -4.29
N LEU A 108 -9.66 2.50 -3.55
CA LEU A 108 -9.80 3.89 -3.98
C LEU A 108 -9.07 4.17 -5.30
N HIS A 109 -7.87 3.64 -5.44
CA HIS A 109 -7.09 3.80 -6.67
C HIS A 109 -7.80 3.20 -7.88
N LEU A 110 -8.32 1.98 -7.76
CA LEU A 110 -9.07 1.30 -8.83
C LEU A 110 -10.33 2.07 -9.21
N GLU A 111 -11.09 2.56 -8.23
CA GLU A 111 -12.28 3.39 -8.46
C GLU A 111 -11.94 4.70 -9.18
N SER A 112 -10.83 5.34 -8.82
CA SER A 112 -10.34 6.55 -9.46
C SER A 112 -9.94 6.32 -10.92
N VAL A 113 -9.28 5.20 -11.20
CA VAL A 113 -8.92 4.82 -12.59
C VAL A 113 -10.15 4.57 -13.45
N GLU A 114 -11.16 3.89 -12.91
CA GLU A 114 -12.42 3.64 -13.64
C GLU A 114 -13.18 4.94 -13.93
N GLU A 115 -13.24 5.85 -12.98
CA GLU A 115 -13.90 7.14 -13.16
C GLU A 115 -13.21 7.99 -14.24
N LEU A 116 -11.89 8.01 -14.25
CA LEU A 116 -11.12 8.69 -15.29
C LEU A 116 -11.35 8.07 -16.68
N LYS A 117 -11.41 6.74 -16.77
CA LYS A 117 -11.71 6.05 -18.06
C LYS A 117 -13.10 6.40 -18.57
N LYS A 118 -14.10 6.49 -17.69
CA LYS A 118 -15.46 6.90 -18.08
C LYS A 118 -15.49 8.30 -18.66
N GLN A 119 -14.78 9.25 -18.05
CA GLN A 119 -14.75 10.63 -18.51
C GLN A 119 -14.08 10.80 -19.86
N VAL A 120 -12.97 10.11 -20.10
CA VAL A 120 -12.32 10.12 -21.41
C VAL A 120 -13.24 9.58 -22.51
N ASN A 121 -14.02 8.54 -22.23
CA ASN A 121 -14.99 7.99 -23.17
C ASN A 121 -16.18 8.92 -23.42
N ASP A 122 -16.63 9.64 -22.40
CA ASP A 122 -17.74 10.60 -22.52
C ASP A 122 -17.33 11.83 -23.35
N GLU A 123 -16.10 12.32 -23.20
CA GLU A 123 -15.55 13.42 -24.01
C GLU A 123 -15.36 13.00 -25.48
N ASP A 124 -14.89 11.80 -25.77
CA ASP A 124 -14.79 11.30 -27.14
C ASP A 124 -16.17 11.14 -27.80
N THR A 125 -17.21 10.88 -27.03
CA THR A 125 -18.59 10.81 -27.55
C THR A 125 -19.15 12.19 -27.85
N LEU A 126 -18.73 13.24 -27.13
CA LEU A 126 -19.15 14.62 -27.36
C LEU A 126 -18.36 15.29 -28.52
N LEU A 127 -17.19 14.76 -28.86
CA LEU A 127 -16.33 15.27 -29.92
C LEU A 127 -16.55 14.59 -31.28
N GLN A 128 -17.59 13.77 -31.45
CA GLN A 128 -18.01 13.36 -32.79
C GLN A 128 -18.57 14.58 -33.52
N PRO A 129 -17.86 15.12 -34.52
CA PRO A 129 -18.44 16.19 -35.32
C PRO A 129 -19.62 15.56 -36.07
N SER A 130 -20.79 16.06 -35.80
CA SER A 130 -21.98 15.76 -36.62
C SER A 130 -21.68 16.27 -38.00
N LEU A 131 -21.12 15.41 -38.82
CA LEU A 131 -21.03 15.56 -40.26
C LEU A 131 -22.44 15.43 -40.82
N THR A 132 -23.21 16.47 -40.69
CA THR A 132 -24.37 16.63 -41.56
C THR A 132 -24.64 18.10 -41.79
N ARG A 133 -24.39 18.44 -42.96
CA ARG A 133 -25.06 19.39 -43.81
C ARG A 133 -24.26 20.57 -44.27
N SER A 134 -23.48 20.30 -45.29
CA SER A 134 -23.20 21.24 -46.34
C SER A 134 -24.54 21.74 -46.94
N MET A 135 -24.80 22.97 -46.75
CA MET A 135 -25.69 23.71 -47.64
C MET A 135 -24.99 24.96 -48.10
N THR A 136 -24.48 24.86 -49.28
CA THR A 136 -24.12 25.93 -50.18
C THR A 136 -25.27 26.91 -50.33
N VAL A 137 -25.06 28.17 -49.98
CA VAL A 137 -25.72 29.26 -50.71
C VAL A 137 -24.69 30.39 -50.79
N GLY A 138 -24.35 30.70 -52.02
CA GLY A 138 -23.53 31.82 -52.39
C GLY A 138 -24.20 33.17 -52.12
N GLY A 139 -23.42 34.14 -51.86
CA GLY A 139 -23.86 35.53 -51.67
C GLY A 139 -22.65 36.42 -51.47
N THR A 140 -22.07 36.87 -52.62
CA THR A 140 -21.21 38.02 -52.71
C THR A 140 -21.90 39.24 -52.15
N PHE A 141 -21.26 40.00 -51.28
CA PHE A 141 -21.34 41.47 -51.28
C PHE A 141 -20.08 42.13 -50.67
N HIS A 142 -19.68 43.08 -51.40
CA HIS A 142 -18.55 44.02 -51.27
C HIS A 142 -18.61 44.92 -50.07
N SER A 143 -17.43 45.26 -49.58
CA SER A 143 -16.88 46.60 -49.25
C SER A 143 -17.56 47.44 -48.20
N THR A 144 -16.87 47.84 -47.26
CA THR A 144 -16.15 49.09 -46.98
C THR A 144 -16.11 49.40 -45.48
N ASP A 145 -14.90 49.70 -45.12
CA ASP A 145 -14.46 50.72 -44.13
C ASP A 145 -15.15 50.93 -42.79
N ALA A 146 -14.28 51.00 -41.90
CA ALA A 146 -14.13 51.89 -40.79
C ALA A 146 -14.23 51.32 -39.37
N GLU A 147 -13.03 51.30 -38.83
CA GLU A 147 -12.70 51.78 -37.50
C GLU A 147 -13.44 51.33 -36.26
N ALA A 148 -12.56 51.08 -35.36
CA ALA A 148 -12.73 51.08 -33.91
C ALA A 148 -12.92 49.70 -33.24
N SER A 149 -11.78 49.24 -32.84
CA SER A 149 -11.56 48.48 -31.62
C SER A 149 -12.57 48.78 -30.50
N PRO A 150 -13.07 47.79 -29.79
CA PRO A 150 -12.36 47.42 -28.57
C PRO A 150 -12.01 45.95 -28.53
N GLN A 151 -10.78 45.70 -28.22
CA GLN A 151 -10.25 44.45 -27.75
C GLN A 151 -11.10 43.96 -26.59
N SER A 152 -12.08 43.16 -26.87
CA SER A 152 -12.66 42.29 -25.89
C SER A 152 -11.69 41.12 -25.72
N LEU A 153 -10.90 41.22 -24.69
CA LEU A 153 -10.07 40.19 -24.13
C LEU A 153 -10.96 39.03 -23.62
N THR A 154 -11.48 38.27 -24.50
CA THR A 154 -11.71 36.86 -24.21
C THR A 154 -10.37 36.17 -24.45
N GLN A 155 -9.42 36.37 -23.56
CA GLN A 155 -8.45 35.35 -23.28
C GLN A 155 -9.28 34.16 -22.77
N ILE A 156 -9.69 33.36 -23.71
CA ILE A 156 -9.95 31.95 -23.43
C ILE A 156 -8.59 31.49 -22.92
N TYR A 157 -8.45 31.45 -21.59
CA TYR A 157 -7.41 30.63 -21.01
C TYR A 157 -7.71 29.24 -21.55
N ALA A 158 -6.99 28.84 -22.59
CA ALA A 158 -6.87 27.47 -22.94
C ALA A 158 -6.47 26.82 -21.63
N LEU A 159 -7.38 26.08 -21.03
CA LEU A 159 -7.06 25.14 -19.96
C LEU A 159 -5.80 24.43 -20.45
N PRO A 160 -4.71 24.43 -19.67
CA PRO A 160 -3.54 23.67 -20.06
C PRO A 160 -4.08 22.29 -20.42
N GLU A 161 -3.88 21.89 -21.68
CA GLU A 161 -4.13 20.53 -22.08
C GLU A 161 -3.42 19.69 -21.04
N ILE A 162 -4.20 18.93 -20.27
CA ILE A 162 -3.64 17.88 -19.42
C ILE A 162 -2.74 17.11 -20.38
N PRO A 163 -1.43 17.11 -20.16
CA PRO A 163 -0.57 16.31 -21.02
C PRO A 163 -1.22 14.94 -21.00
N ARG A 164 -1.65 14.46 -22.15
CA ARG A 164 -2.01 13.04 -22.33
C ARG A 164 -0.68 12.29 -22.23
N ASP A 165 -0.05 12.48 -21.10
CA ASP A 165 1.27 11.97 -20.83
C ASP A 165 1.14 10.49 -20.65
N GLN A 166 1.75 9.79 -21.57
CA GLN A 166 2.17 8.42 -21.42
C GLN A 166 2.73 8.19 -20.00
N TYR A 167 3.43 9.18 -19.43
CA TYR A 167 3.91 9.22 -18.07
C TYR A 167 2.83 9.20 -16.98
N ALA A 168 1.66 9.79 -17.23
CA ALA A 168 0.55 9.74 -16.27
C ALA A 168 -0.01 8.32 -16.16
N ALA A 169 -0.25 7.68 -17.30
CA ALA A 169 -0.73 6.29 -17.35
C ALA A 169 0.31 5.34 -16.71
N GLU A 170 1.58 5.48 -17.08
CA GLU A 170 2.67 4.69 -16.50
C GLU A 170 2.78 4.88 -14.98
N SER A 171 2.59 6.12 -14.49
CA SER A 171 2.61 6.41 -13.04
C SER A 171 1.45 5.74 -12.30
N TRP A 172 0.27 5.67 -12.90
CA TRP A 172 -0.90 5.03 -12.31
C TRP A 172 -0.79 3.51 -12.29
N GLU A 173 -0.30 2.92 -13.39
CA GLU A 173 -0.03 1.49 -13.47
C GLU A 173 1.07 1.07 -12.50
N THR A 174 2.11 1.89 -12.35
CA THR A 174 3.19 1.66 -11.39
C THR A 174 2.67 1.70 -9.96
N LEU A 175 1.80 2.65 -9.62
CA LEU A 175 1.18 2.73 -8.30
C LEU A 175 0.32 1.50 -8.00
N GLU A 176 -0.48 1.04 -8.96
CA GLU A 176 -1.28 -0.17 -8.82
C GLU A 176 -0.39 -1.40 -8.54
N ALA A 177 0.67 -1.57 -9.32
CA ALA A 177 1.63 -2.65 -9.13
C ALA A 177 2.32 -2.58 -7.75
N ASP A 178 2.73 -1.40 -7.32
CA ASP A 178 3.34 -1.18 -6.01
C ASP A 178 2.38 -1.49 -4.86
N LEU A 179 1.10 -1.16 -5.00
CA LEU A 179 0.06 -1.47 -4.00
C LEU A 179 -0.20 -2.98 -3.90
N ILE A 180 -0.24 -3.66 -5.03
CA ILE A 180 -0.41 -5.12 -5.07
C ILE A 180 0.81 -5.79 -4.42
N GLU A 181 2.01 -5.36 -4.76
CA GLU A 181 3.24 -5.89 -4.17
C GLU A 181 3.30 -5.64 -2.66
N LEU A 182 2.90 -4.45 -2.20
CA LEU A 182 2.83 -4.11 -0.79
C LEU A 182 1.82 -5.00 -0.04
N SER A 183 0.64 -5.20 -0.60
CA SER A 183 -0.39 -6.08 -0.05
C SER A 183 0.13 -7.51 0.10
N GLN A 184 0.84 -8.01 -0.89
CA GLN A 184 1.43 -9.34 -0.88
C GLN A 184 2.56 -9.44 0.16
N LEU A 185 3.43 -8.44 0.25
CA LEU A 185 4.49 -8.38 1.24
C LEU A 185 3.95 -8.47 2.67
N VAL A 186 2.90 -7.71 2.99
CA VAL A 186 2.27 -7.74 4.32
C VAL A 186 1.66 -9.11 4.62
N THR A 187 1.06 -9.75 3.62
CA THR A 187 0.48 -11.10 3.74
C THR A 187 1.56 -12.15 3.95
N ASP A 188 2.61 -12.12 3.14
CA ASP A 188 3.73 -13.06 3.21
C ASP A 188 4.46 -12.96 4.56
N PHE A 189 4.66 -11.76 5.05
CA PHE A 189 5.23 -11.51 6.38
C PHE A 189 4.37 -12.14 7.49
N SER A 190 3.05 -12.11 7.35
CA SER A 190 2.13 -12.80 8.25
C SER A 190 2.34 -14.31 8.27
N LEU A 191 2.50 -14.91 7.09
CA LEU A 191 2.70 -16.36 6.95
C LEU A 191 4.03 -16.81 7.56
N LEU A 192 5.11 -16.05 7.36
CA LEU A 192 6.44 -16.37 7.92
C LEU A 192 6.42 -16.40 9.45
N VAL A 193 5.81 -15.42 10.09
CA VAL A 193 5.69 -15.36 11.55
C VAL A 193 4.82 -16.50 12.07
N ASN A 194 3.71 -16.81 11.41
CA ASN A 194 2.83 -17.91 11.79
C ASN A 194 3.49 -19.28 11.60
N ALA A 195 4.19 -19.52 10.50
CA ALA A 195 4.92 -20.77 10.26
C ALA A 195 6.02 -21.03 11.29
N GLN A 196 6.69 -19.98 11.78
CA GLN A 196 7.66 -20.09 12.86
C GLN A 196 6.98 -20.37 14.20
N GLN A 197 5.78 -19.82 14.43
CA GLN A 197 4.99 -20.08 15.65
C GLN A 197 4.55 -21.53 15.74
N GLU A 198 4.04 -22.12 14.65
CA GLU A 198 3.67 -23.56 14.62
C GLU A 198 4.84 -24.47 15.02
N LYS A 199 6.04 -24.17 14.57
CA LYS A 199 7.25 -24.94 14.94
C LYS A 199 7.58 -24.80 16.43
N ILE A 200 7.32 -23.64 17.03
CA ILE A 200 7.57 -23.40 18.46
C ILE A 200 6.54 -24.14 19.29
N ASP A 201 5.27 -24.05 18.94
CA ASP A 201 4.17 -24.76 19.64
C ASP A 201 4.42 -26.27 19.62
N SER A 202 4.87 -26.82 18.48
CA SER A 202 5.26 -28.23 18.36
C SER A 202 6.44 -28.62 19.28
N ILE A 203 7.43 -27.74 19.43
CA ILE A 203 8.57 -27.99 20.32
C ILE A 203 8.12 -27.93 21.79
N GLU A 204 7.28 -26.96 22.14
CA GLU A 204 6.73 -26.83 23.50
C GLU A 204 5.90 -28.06 23.88
N ASP A 205 5.07 -28.57 22.98
CA ASP A 205 4.30 -29.80 23.17
C ASP A 205 5.21 -31.02 23.40
N HIS A 206 6.31 -31.11 22.65
CA HIS A 206 7.29 -32.18 22.82
C HIS A 206 8.05 -32.09 24.16
N VAL A 207 8.41 -30.87 24.59
CA VAL A 207 9.05 -30.64 25.88
C VAL A 207 8.13 -30.98 27.03
N ASN A 208 6.86 -30.57 26.95
CA ASN A 208 5.84 -30.89 27.95
C ASN A 208 5.58 -32.40 28.03
N SER A 209 5.50 -33.10 26.91
CA SER A 209 5.34 -34.57 26.85
C SER A 209 6.57 -35.28 27.46
N ALA A 210 7.78 -34.78 27.19
CA ALA A 210 8.99 -35.33 27.80
C ALA A 210 9.05 -35.10 29.30
N ALA A 211 8.62 -33.93 29.79
CA ALA A 211 8.57 -33.63 31.24
C ALA A 211 7.59 -34.55 31.96
N VAL A 212 6.38 -34.81 31.40
CA VAL A 212 5.40 -35.74 31.97
C VAL A 212 5.95 -37.15 32.00
N ASN A 213 6.61 -37.63 30.94
CA ASN A 213 7.20 -38.95 30.89
C ASN A 213 8.34 -39.13 31.90
N VAL A 214 9.15 -38.10 32.16
CA VAL A 214 10.20 -38.10 33.18
C VAL A 214 9.60 -38.18 34.59
N GLU A 215 8.54 -37.42 34.83
CA GLU A 215 7.84 -37.46 36.13
C GLU A 215 7.19 -38.82 36.41
N GLU A 216 6.54 -39.43 35.42
CA GLU A 216 5.97 -40.74 35.53
C GLU A 216 7.03 -41.83 35.71
N GLY A 217 8.15 -41.74 34.98
CA GLY A 217 9.33 -42.61 35.15
C GLY A 217 9.89 -42.53 36.57
N THR A 218 10.00 -41.33 37.13
CA THR A 218 10.50 -41.11 38.49
C THR A 218 9.56 -41.68 39.55
N LYS A 219 8.25 -41.56 39.39
CA LYS A 219 7.22 -42.18 40.27
C LYS A 219 7.28 -43.68 40.22
N ASN A 220 7.54 -44.30 39.07
CA ASN A 220 7.66 -45.73 38.91
C ASN A 220 8.95 -46.27 39.53
N LEU A 221 10.06 -45.58 39.41
CA LEU A 221 11.32 -45.92 40.07
C LEU A 221 11.22 -45.81 41.60
N GLY A 222 10.47 -44.85 42.13
CA GLY A 222 10.22 -44.73 43.56
C GLY A 222 9.39 -45.88 44.19
N LYS A 223 8.70 -46.67 43.37
CA LYS A 223 7.92 -47.82 43.83
C LYS A 223 8.73 -49.12 43.92
N ILE A 224 9.94 -49.19 43.38
CA ILE A 224 10.84 -50.31 43.50
C ILE A 224 11.63 -50.14 44.81
N ARG A 225 11.01 -50.47 45.93
CA ARG A 225 11.70 -50.63 47.22
C ARG A 225 12.45 -51.97 47.21
N PRO A 226 13.75 -52.02 47.49
CA PRO A 226 14.39 -53.27 47.72
C PRO A 226 13.81 -53.88 49.04
N GLN A 227 13.21 -55.06 48.92
CA GLN A 227 12.94 -55.87 50.07
C GLN A 227 14.27 -56.52 50.52
N TRP A 228 14.74 -56.06 51.68
CA TRP A 228 15.78 -56.75 52.48
C TRP A 228 15.13 -57.32 53.73
#